data_0b28da3b3d7ac4ec2b387b6afbd725f5
#
_entry.id   0b28da3b3d7ac4ec2b387b6afbd725f5
#
_cell.length_a   1.000
_cell.length_b   1.000
_cell.length_c   1.000
_cell.angle_alpha   90.00
_cell.angle_beta   90.00
_cell.angle_gamma   90.00
#
_symmetry.space_group_name_H-M   'P 1'
#
loop_
_entity.id
_entity.type
_entity.pdbx_description
1 polymer ?
#
loop_
_entity_poly.entity_id
_entity_poly.type
_entity_poly.pdbx_seq_one_letter_code
_entity_poly.pdbx_strand_id
1 'polypeptide(L)'
;VCGDRLSGSMETYMAETNDLLVNRSLPSILGYDNVKANLGTLTNRGFELTLNANVIENRNFSWNSSGTFSFNRRKIKHLYGDKEEIKDADGNVIGYKEADDLANKWFIGHDTDQIWDYERDGVWQLGEEEEAAKYGNKPGDFKYIDQNSDGVMDNDDKIFQGYTTPRFRWSWRNEFTF
;
A
#
# COMPACT_ATOMS: atom_id res chain seq x y z
N VAL A 1 0.52 -9.07 38.14
CA VAL A 1 1.34 -8.49 39.18
C VAL A 1 0.82 -7.13 39.68
N CYS A 2 -0.24 -6.61 39.09
CA CYS A 2 -0.92 -5.38 39.58
C CYS A 2 -2.33 -5.69 40.06
N GLY A 3 -2.53 -6.78 40.83
CA GLY A 3 -3.76 -7.16 41.50
C GLY A 3 -5.00 -6.84 40.69
N ASP A 4 -5.37 -7.68 39.73
CA ASP A 4 -6.58 -7.64 38.85
C ASP A 4 -6.95 -6.28 38.21
N ARG A 5 -6.09 -5.25 38.39
CA ARG A 5 -6.33 -3.90 37.85
C ARG A 5 -5.87 -3.70 36.41
N LEU A 6 -4.96 -4.55 35.92
CA LEU A 6 -4.45 -4.49 34.56
C LEU A 6 -4.58 -5.84 33.88
N SER A 7 -5.26 -5.87 32.78
CA SER A 7 -5.38 -7.04 31.91
C SER A 7 -5.12 -6.66 30.46
N GLY A 8 -4.79 -7.63 29.64
CA GLY A 8 -4.59 -7.39 28.22
C GLY A 8 -4.18 -8.63 27.47
N SER A 9 -4.12 -8.51 26.17
CA SER A 9 -3.62 -9.51 25.23
C SER A 9 -2.64 -8.86 24.26
N MET A 10 -1.66 -9.65 23.86
CA MET A 10 -0.70 -9.28 22.82
C MET A 10 -0.60 -10.47 21.86
N GLU A 11 -0.85 -10.20 20.60
CA GLU A 11 -0.84 -11.20 19.56
C GLU A 11 0.08 -10.80 18.43
N THR A 12 0.85 -11.75 17.90
CA THR A 12 1.63 -11.60 16.69
C THR A 12 1.29 -12.74 15.75
N TYR A 13 1.17 -12.42 14.48
CA TYR A 13 0.90 -13.46 13.49
C TYR A 13 1.73 -13.25 12.23
N MET A 14 2.01 -14.36 11.56
CA MET A 14 2.60 -14.41 10.24
C MET A 14 1.90 -15.50 9.45
N ALA A 15 1.37 -15.13 8.29
CA ALA A 15 0.71 -16.06 7.38
C ALA A 15 1.33 -15.92 5.99
N GLU A 16 1.42 -17.03 5.29
CA GLU A 16 1.78 -17.10 3.88
C GLU A 16 0.62 -17.77 3.15
N THR A 17 0.13 -17.11 2.11
CA THR A 17 -0.94 -17.62 1.25
C THR A 17 -0.36 -17.86 -0.13
N ASN A 18 -0.46 -19.08 -0.59
CA ASN A 18 -0.01 -19.52 -1.91
C ASN A 18 -1.22 -19.73 -2.82
N ASP A 19 -1.00 -19.68 -4.12
CA ASP A 19 -1.99 -20.03 -5.15
C ASP A 19 -3.30 -19.22 -5.06
N LEU A 20 -3.22 -17.93 -4.74
CA LEU A 20 -4.34 -17.02 -4.77
C LEU A 20 -4.86 -16.86 -6.21
N LEU A 21 -6.13 -17.20 -6.44
CA LEU A 21 -6.79 -16.95 -7.71
C LEU A 21 -7.16 -15.47 -7.84
N VAL A 22 -6.56 -14.81 -8.81
CA VAL A 22 -6.81 -13.40 -9.14
C VAL A 22 -7.13 -13.22 -10.62
N ASN A 23 -7.76 -12.12 -10.97
CA ASN A 23 -7.97 -11.75 -12.35
C ASN A 23 -6.71 -11.03 -12.86
N ARG A 24 -5.99 -11.68 -13.75
CA ARG A 24 -4.87 -11.09 -14.49
C ARG A 24 -5.41 -10.40 -15.73
N SER A 25 -5.10 -9.12 -15.90
CA SER A 25 -5.43 -8.39 -17.13
C SER A 25 -4.60 -8.90 -18.30
N LEU A 26 -5.24 -9.06 -19.44
CA LEU A 26 -4.60 -9.49 -20.69
C LEU A 26 -4.57 -8.34 -21.69
N PRO A 27 -3.58 -8.31 -22.59
CA PRO A 27 -3.62 -7.40 -23.72
C PRO A 27 -4.89 -7.64 -24.55
N SER A 28 -5.62 -6.57 -24.86
CA SER A 28 -6.92 -6.61 -25.57
C SER A 28 -6.86 -7.28 -26.94
N ILE A 29 -5.67 -7.40 -27.54
CA ILE A 29 -5.44 -8.10 -28.81
C ILE A 29 -5.79 -9.60 -28.75
N LEU A 30 -5.85 -10.18 -27.54
CA LEU A 30 -6.17 -11.59 -27.33
C LEU A 30 -7.68 -11.88 -27.30
N GLY A 31 -8.54 -10.84 -27.36
CA GLY A 31 -9.99 -10.97 -27.35
C GLY A 31 -10.60 -11.30 -25.99
N TYR A 32 -9.79 -11.32 -24.93
CA TYR A 32 -10.21 -11.49 -23.55
C TYR A 32 -9.59 -10.38 -22.71
N ASP A 33 -10.38 -9.76 -21.84
CA ASP A 33 -9.91 -8.65 -20.99
C ASP A 33 -9.11 -9.16 -19.79
N ASN A 34 -9.43 -10.34 -19.29
CA ASN A 34 -8.77 -10.94 -18.14
C ASN A 34 -8.86 -12.47 -18.13
N VAL A 35 -7.96 -13.10 -17.41
CA VAL A 35 -7.94 -14.52 -17.11
C VAL A 35 -7.74 -14.74 -15.62
N LYS A 36 -8.33 -15.80 -15.08
CA LYS A 36 -8.01 -16.24 -13.72
C LYS A 36 -6.62 -16.87 -13.71
N ALA A 37 -5.71 -16.27 -12.98
CA ALA A 37 -4.36 -16.76 -12.79
C ALA A 37 -4.08 -16.94 -11.28
N ASN A 38 -3.18 -17.86 -10.97
CA ASN A 38 -2.67 -17.97 -9.61
C ASN A 38 -1.71 -16.81 -9.38
N LEU A 39 -2.03 -15.94 -8.43
CA LEU A 39 -1.06 -15.05 -7.81
C LEU A 39 -0.15 -15.96 -6.96
N GLY A 40 1.16 -15.96 -7.21
CA GLY A 40 2.09 -16.89 -6.60
C GLY A 40 2.02 -16.93 -5.08
N THR A 41 2.59 -15.96 -4.38
CA THR A 41 2.68 -15.97 -2.93
C THR A 41 2.49 -14.59 -2.32
N LEU A 42 1.60 -14.50 -1.34
CA LEU A 42 1.39 -13.32 -0.51
C LEU A 42 1.76 -13.63 0.95
N THR A 43 2.56 -12.78 1.56
CA THR A 43 2.84 -12.85 3.00
C THR A 43 2.05 -11.78 3.75
N ASN A 44 1.57 -12.13 4.93
CA ASN A 44 0.86 -11.24 5.82
C ASN A 44 1.41 -11.37 7.24
N ARG A 45 1.73 -10.26 7.89
CA ARG A 45 2.18 -10.22 9.29
C ARG A 45 1.55 -9.05 10.01
N GLY A 46 1.18 -9.31 11.23
CA GLY A 46 0.56 -8.31 12.06
C GLY A 46 0.88 -8.44 13.53
N PHE A 47 0.48 -7.41 14.23
CA PHE A 47 0.58 -7.29 15.68
C PHE A 47 -0.69 -6.64 16.20
N GLU A 48 -1.20 -7.18 17.29
CA GLU A 48 -2.38 -6.69 17.98
C GLU A 48 -2.10 -6.61 19.47
N LEU A 49 -2.46 -5.50 20.09
CA LEU A 49 -2.33 -5.24 21.52
C LEU A 49 -3.64 -4.72 22.06
N THR A 50 -4.13 -5.33 23.11
CA THR A 50 -5.26 -4.85 23.90
C THR A 50 -4.83 -4.70 25.35
N LEU A 51 -5.11 -3.56 25.94
CA LEU A 51 -4.85 -3.27 27.35
C LEU A 51 -6.13 -2.74 28.01
N ASN A 52 -6.44 -3.25 29.19
CA ASN A 52 -7.55 -2.79 30.01
C ASN A 52 -7.04 -2.50 31.41
N ALA A 53 -7.38 -1.35 31.94
CA ALA A 53 -6.97 -0.92 33.26
C ALA A 53 -8.17 -0.43 34.07
N ASN A 54 -8.34 -0.95 35.27
CA ASN A 54 -9.18 -0.36 36.32
C ASN A 54 -8.34 0.66 37.05
N VAL A 55 -8.38 1.92 36.59
CA VAL A 55 -7.49 2.99 37.07
C VAL A 55 -7.87 3.41 38.47
N ILE A 56 -9.16 3.62 38.69
CA ILE A 56 -9.75 3.96 39.98
C ILE A 56 -10.99 3.12 40.21
N GLU A 57 -11.09 2.53 41.41
CA GLU A 57 -12.29 1.81 41.81
C GLU A 57 -12.54 2.13 43.31
N ASN A 58 -13.53 2.97 43.53
CA ASN A 58 -14.00 3.37 44.85
C ASN A 58 -15.51 3.16 44.97
N ARG A 59 -16.07 3.29 46.16
CA ARG A 59 -17.50 3.09 46.44
C ARG A 59 -18.42 4.01 45.61
N ASN A 60 -17.97 5.24 45.30
CA ASN A 60 -18.77 6.28 44.65
C ASN A 60 -18.22 6.70 43.29
N PHE A 61 -17.08 6.14 42.86
CA PHE A 61 -16.44 6.53 41.61
C PHE A 61 -15.60 5.36 41.05
N SER A 62 -15.77 5.06 39.79
CA SER A 62 -14.88 4.16 39.07
C SER A 62 -14.41 4.78 37.77
N TRP A 63 -13.18 4.48 37.41
CA TRP A 63 -12.59 4.83 36.11
C TRP A 63 -11.92 3.62 35.51
N ASN A 64 -12.46 3.19 34.36
CA ASN A 64 -11.91 2.13 33.53
C ASN A 64 -11.33 2.74 32.25
N SER A 65 -10.14 2.34 31.89
CA SER A 65 -9.47 2.78 30.65
C SER A 65 -9.06 1.57 29.83
N SER A 66 -9.36 1.59 28.54
CA SER A 66 -8.94 0.53 27.62
C SER A 66 -8.31 1.12 26.36
N GLY A 67 -7.27 0.45 25.88
CA GLY A 67 -6.56 0.81 24.66
C GLY A 67 -6.37 -0.39 23.76
N THR A 68 -6.48 -0.17 22.46
CA THR A 68 -6.12 -1.16 21.45
C THR A 68 -5.15 -0.56 20.46
N PHE A 69 -4.23 -1.35 19.98
CA PHE A 69 -3.33 -1.00 18.89
C PHE A 69 -3.16 -2.19 17.98
N SER A 70 -3.24 -1.96 16.67
CA SER A 70 -2.99 -3.02 15.68
C SER A 70 -2.30 -2.47 14.44
N PHE A 71 -1.45 -3.29 13.84
CA PHE A 71 -0.97 -3.08 12.49
C PHE A 71 -0.95 -4.38 11.71
N ASN A 72 -1.09 -4.25 10.39
CA ASN A 72 -0.96 -5.35 9.46
C ASN A 72 -0.10 -4.93 8.27
N ARG A 73 0.73 -5.87 7.77
CA ARG A 73 1.64 -5.67 6.64
C ARG A 73 1.53 -6.85 5.70
N ARG A 74 1.07 -6.59 4.50
CA ARG A 74 1.06 -7.56 3.41
C ARG A 74 2.24 -7.30 2.49
N LYS A 75 2.72 -8.35 1.86
CA LYS A 75 3.74 -8.26 0.81
C LYS A 75 3.50 -9.34 -0.24
N ILE A 76 3.53 -8.92 -1.49
CA ILE A 76 3.63 -9.83 -2.62
C ILE A 76 5.05 -10.39 -2.62
N LYS A 77 5.19 -11.70 -2.53
CA LYS A 77 6.47 -12.39 -2.54
C LYS A 77 6.81 -12.93 -3.92
N HIS A 78 5.80 -13.44 -4.59
CA HIS A 78 5.84 -13.91 -5.98
C HIS A 78 4.53 -13.56 -6.69
N LEU A 79 4.59 -13.34 -7.98
CA LEU A 79 3.44 -13.11 -8.85
C LEU A 79 3.19 -14.34 -9.75
N TYR A 80 3.35 -14.20 -11.05
CA TYR A 80 2.98 -15.20 -12.04
C TYR A 80 4.17 -16.04 -12.51
N GLY A 81 5.39 -15.69 -12.08
CA GLY A 81 6.63 -16.32 -12.54
C GLY A 81 7.16 -15.82 -13.88
N ASP A 82 6.49 -14.84 -14.50
CA ASP A 82 7.01 -14.18 -15.70
C ASP A 82 8.32 -13.47 -15.35
N LYS A 83 9.30 -13.53 -16.26
CA LYS A 83 10.63 -12.95 -16.02
C LYS A 83 10.88 -11.77 -16.94
N GLU A 84 11.45 -10.73 -16.38
CA GLU A 84 11.98 -9.60 -17.13
C GLU A 84 13.51 -9.52 -17.02
N GLU A 85 14.13 -8.95 -18.04
CA GLU A 85 15.57 -8.79 -18.12
C GLU A 85 16.04 -7.64 -17.23
N ILE A 86 17.10 -7.87 -16.46
CA ILE A 86 17.84 -6.81 -15.79
C ILE A 86 18.97 -6.41 -16.72
N LYS A 87 19.03 -5.14 -17.12
CA LYS A 87 20.07 -4.59 -18.00
C LYS A 87 20.99 -3.65 -17.23
N ASP A 88 22.26 -3.64 -17.60
CA ASP A 88 23.23 -2.64 -17.13
C ASP A 88 23.05 -1.30 -17.87
N ALA A 89 23.86 -0.31 -17.52
CA ALA A 89 23.84 1.01 -18.16
C ALA A 89 24.17 0.99 -19.66
N ASP A 90 24.84 -0.07 -20.11
CA ASP A 90 25.23 -0.27 -21.52
C ASP A 90 24.18 -1.09 -22.29
N GLY A 91 23.08 -1.51 -21.61
CA GLY A 91 21.98 -2.27 -22.20
C GLY A 91 22.21 -3.79 -22.25
N ASN A 92 23.30 -4.33 -21.68
CA ASN A 92 23.56 -5.77 -21.65
C ASN A 92 22.71 -6.44 -20.57
N VAL A 93 22.18 -7.62 -20.84
CA VAL A 93 21.42 -8.42 -19.88
C VAL A 93 22.39 -8.99 -18.84
N ILE A 94 22.23 -8.57 -17.59
CA ILE A 94 23.04 -9.01 -16.45
C ILE A 94 22.31 -9.99 -15.52
N GLY A 95 21.01 -10.20 -15.74
CA GLY A 95 20.20 -11.11 -14.93
C GLY A 95 18.74 -11.09 -15.32
N TYR A 96 17.95 -11.81 -14.53
CA TYR A 96 16.50 -11.85 -14.66
C TYR A 96 15.86 -11.67 -13.28
N LYS A 97 14.77 -10.91 -13.21
CA LYS A 97 13.88 -10.85 -12.05
C LYS A 97 12.47 -11.23 -12.46
N GLU A 98 11.64 -11.57 -11.50
CA GLU A 98 10.22 -11.75 -11.75
C GLU A 98 9.58 -10.41 -12.08
N ALA A 99 8.74 -10.38 -13.12
CA ALA A 99 8.11 -9.17 -13.61
C ALA A 99 6.97 -8.71 -12.68
N ASP A 100 6.88 -7.41 -12.47
CA ASP A 100 5.77 -6.77 -11.80
C ASP A 100 4.52 -6.70 -12.70
N ASP A 101 3.34 -6.64 -12.13
CA ASP A 101 2.08 -6.47 -12.85
C ASP A 101 1.65 -4.99 -12.80
N LEU A 102 2.11 -4.22 -13.78
CA LEU A 102 1.80 -2.80 -13.89
C LEU A 102 0.29 -2.54 -14.14
N ALA A 103 -0.41 -3.46 -14.83
CA ALA A 103 -1.82 -3.31 -15.13
C ALA A 103 -2.69 -3.36 -13.87
N ASN A 104 -2.35 -4.26 -12.94
CA ASN A 104 -3.02 -4.39 -11.66
C ASN A 104 -2.33 -3.56 -10.55
N LYS A 105 -1.23 -2.86 -10.87
CA LYS A 105 -0.40 -2.12 -9.91
C LYS A 105 0.13 -3.02 -8.78
N TRP A 106 0.54 -4.25 -9.12
CA TRP A 106 1.11 -5.21 -8.17
C TRP A 106 2.61 -5.35 -8.37
N PHE A 107 3.34 -5.07 -7.31
CA PHE A 107 4.80 -5.01 -7.31
C PHE A 107 5.35 -5.99 -6.29
N ILE A 108 6.34 -6.78 -6.69
CA ILE A 108 6.99 -7.76 -5.83
C ILE A 108 7.72 -7.03 -4.70
N GLY A 109 7.56 -7.53 -3.48
CA GLY A 109 8.09 -6.89 -2.27
C GLY A 109 7.23 -5.78 -1.69
N HIS A 110 6.15 -5.38 -2.36
CA HIS A 110 5.25 -4.33 -1.97
C HIS A 110 3.90 -4.84 -1.47
N ASP A 111 3.13 -3.96 -0.84
CA ASP A 111 1.78 -4.26 -0.37
C ASP A 111 0.78 -4.10 -1.52
N THR A 112 -0.25 -4.93 -1.56
CA THR A 112 -1.35 -4.82 -2.54
C THR A 112 -2.18 -3.54 -2.42
N ASP A 113 -2.08 -2.85 -1.27
CA ASP A 113 -2.81 -1.61 -0.98
C ASP A 113 -2.01 -0.35 -1.28
N GLN A 114 -0.85 -0.47 -1.90
CA GLN A 114 -0.04 0.69 -2.27
C GLN A 114 -0.70 1.50 -3.39
N ILE A 115 -0.60 2.82 -3.26
CA ILE A 115 -0.99 3.77 -4.28
C ILE A 115 0.24 4.04 -5.14
N TRP A 116 0.20 3.64 -6.40
CA TRP A 116 1.22 3.93 -7.39
C TRP A 116 0.59 4.76 -8.48
N ASP A 117 0.96 6.04 -8.55
CA ASP A 117 0.39 7.00 -9.47
C ASP A 117 1.30 8.22 -9.64
N TYR A 118 0.94 9.13 -10.55
CA TYR A 118 1.64 10.39 -10.77
C TYR A 118 1.58 11.28 -9.54
N GLU A 119 2.70 11.89 -9.20
CA GLU A 119 2.75 12.92 -8.17
C GLU A 119 2.22 14.24 -8.73
N ARG A 120 1.32 14.87 -7.98
CA ARG A 120 0.68 16.12 -8.41
C ARG A 120 1.46 17.34 -7.91
N ASP A 121 1.78 18.26 -8.83
CA ASP A 121 2.41 19.56 -8.55
C ASP A 121 1.42 20.73 -8.66
N GLY A 122 0.12 20.47 -8.56
CA GLY A 122 -0.92 21.49 -8.61
C GLY A 122 -1.71 21.50 -9.92
N VAL A 123 -1.93 22.69 -10.44
CA VAL A 123 -2.72 22.95 -11.65
C VAL A 123 -1.98 23.96 -12.53
N TRP A 124 -1.92 23.70 -13.82
CA TRP A 124 -1.34 24.63 -14.79
C TRP A 124 -2.01 26.00 -14.72
N GLN A 125 -1.23 27.07 -14.55
CA GLN A 125 -1.72 28.42 -14.41
C GLN A 125 -1.78 29.13 -15.75
N LEU A 126 -2.51 30.28 -15.80
CA LEU A 126 -2.43 31.21 -16.93
C LEU A 126 -1.02 31.78 -17.02
N GLY A 127 -0.44 31.74 -18.22
CA GLY A 127 0.96 32.07 -18.48
C GLY A 127 1.92 30.88 -18.53
N GLU A 128 1.44 29.65 -18.26
CA GLU A 128 2.21 28.40 -18.40
C GLU A 128 1.77 27.59 -19.64
N GLU A 129 1.10 28.22 -20.62
CA GLU A 129 0.49 27.52 -21.78
C GLU A 129 1.53 26.74 -22.59
N GLU A 130 2.70 27.32 -22.82
CA GLU A 130 3.76 26.67 -23.61
C GLU A 130 4.34 25.44 -22.92
N GLU A 131 4.51 25.52 -21.60
CA GLU A 131 4.99 24.38 -20.81
C GLU A 131 3.92 23.28 -20.72
N ALA A 132 2.67 23.65 -20.44
CA ALA A 132 1.55 22.72 -20.38
C ALA A 132 1.36 21.96 -21.70
N ALA A 133 1.54 22.66 -22.83
CA ALA A 133 1.39 22.06 -24.16
C ALA A 133 2.42 20.96 -24.46
N LYS A 134 3.61 20.98 -23.83
CA LYS A 134 4.62 19.90 -23.98
C LYS A 134 4.08 18.56 -23.50
N TYR A 135 3.25 18.59 -22.47
CA TYR A 135 2.60 17.41 -21.89
C TYR A 135 1.17 17.19 -22.40
N GLY A 136 0.76 17.91 -23.45
CA GLY A 136 -0.60 17.83 -24.01
C GLY A 136 -1.69 18.45 -23.14
N ASN A 137 -1.31 19.28 -22.16
CA ASN A 137 -2.19 19.92 -21.19
C ASN A 137 -2.42 21.40 -21.51
N LYS A 138 -3.33 22.01 -20.79
CA LYS A 138 -3.67 23.44 -20.87
C LYS A 138 -3.89 24.02 -19.46
N PRO A 139 -3.89 25.34 -19.29
CA PRO A 139 -4.26 25.97 -18.03
C PRO A 139 -5.59 25.46 -17.49
N GLY A 140 -5.60 25.10 -16.20
CA GLY A 140 -6.72 24.45 -15.53
C GLY A 140 -6.63 22.92 -15.43
N ASP A 141 -5.80 22.26 -16.22
CA ASP A 141 -5.52 20.84 -16.09
C ASP A 141 -4.56 20.55 -14.92
N PHE A 142 -4.55 19.32 -14.42
CA PHE A 142 -3.60 18.93 -13.38
C PHE A 142 -2.16 18.94 -13.91
N LYS A 143 -1.26 19.48 -13.09
CA LYS A 143 0.17 19.45 -13.30
C LYS A 143 0.77 18.29 -12.52
N TYR A 144 1.50 17.42 -13.19
CA TYR A 144 2.20 16.29 -12.61
C TYR A 144 3.71 16.49 -12.71
N ILE A 145 4.45 15.84 -11.82
CA ILE A 145 5.91 15.87 -11.82
C ILE A 145 6.41 14.82 -12.82
N ASP A 146 7.21 15.25 -13.76
CA ASP A 146 8.02 14.41 -14.64
C ASP A 146 9.25 13.98 -13.84
N GLN A 147 9.24 12.75 -13.31
CA GLN A 147 10.22 12.25 -12.33
C GLN A 147 11.60 12.03 -12.96
N ASN A 148 11.64 11.60 -14.21
CA ASN A 148 12.87 11.34 -14.95
C ASN A 148 13.30 12.53 -15.83
N SER A 149 12.44 13.55 -15.99
CA SER A 149 12.68 14.78 -16.78
C SER A 149 12.93 14.52 -18.27
N ASP A 150 12.26 13.51 -18.84
CA ASP A 150 12.37 13.17 -20.26
C ASP A 150 11.35 13.91 -21.15
N GLY A 151 10.40 14.63 -20.54
CA GLY A 151 9.36 15.41 -21.22
C GLY A 151 8.16 14.59 -21.68
N VAL A 152 8.06 13.32 -21.26
CA VAL A 152 6.94 12.42 -21.57
C VAL A 152 6.32 11.96 -20.27
N MET A 153 5.01 12.03 -20.12
CA MET A 153 4.32 11.58 -18.92
C MET A 153 3.89 10.12 -19.10
N ASP A 154 4.62 9.18 -18.48
CA ASP A 154 4.36 7.76 -18.60
C ASP A 154 4.50 6.98 -17.26
N ASN A 155 4.65 5.65 -17.32
CA ASN A 155 4.75 4.84 -16.13
C ASN A 155 6.01 5.09 -15.30
N ASP A 156 7.06 5.61 -15.90
CA ASP A 156 8.34 5.88 -15.23
C ASP A 156 8.26 7.13 -14.33
N ASP A 157 7.19 7.95 -14.51
CA ASP A 157 6.88 9.11 -13.66
C ASP A 157 5.98 8.76 -12.47
N LYS A 158 5.52 7.54 -12.37
CA LYS A 158 4.67 7.11 -11.25
C LYS A 158 5.49 6.68 -10.06
N ILE A 159 5.10 7.14 -8.89
CA ILE A 159 5.74 6.82 -7.63
C ILE A 159 4.75 6.20 -6.63
N PHE A 160 5.30 5.53 -5.61
CA PHE A 160 4.51 5.04 -4.49
C PHE A 160 4.20 6.18 -3.52
N GLN A 161 2.93 6.60 -3.47
CA GLN A 161 2.50 7.78 -2.72
C GLN A 161 1.95 7.45 -1.34
N GLY A 162 1.64 6.20 -1.06
CA GLY A 162 1.06 5.80 0.21
C GLY A 162 0.25 4.52 0.12
N TYR A 163 -0.78 4.43 0.96
CA TYR A 163 -1.62 3.23 1.08
C TYR A 163 -3.09 3.61 1.11
N THR A 164 -3.93 2.78 0.51
CA THR A 164 -5.39 2.96 0.53
C THR A 164 -6.00 2.63 1.88
N THR A 165 -5.31 1.84 2.70
CA THR A 165 -5.75 1.46 4.05
C THR A 165 -4.78 1.99 5.11
N PRO A 166 -5.30 2.34 6.31
CA PRO A 166 -4.44 2.76 7.42
C PRO A 166 -3.39 1.69 7.77
N ARG A 167 -2.14 2.12 7.93
CA ARG A 167 -1.01 1.24 8.27
C ARG A 167 -1.00 0.75 9.70
N PHE A 168 -1.72 1.45 10.56
CA PHE A 168 -1.98 1.07 11.94
C PHE A 168 -3.35 1.62 12.37
N ARG A 169 -3.93 1.01 13.37
CA ARG A 169 -5.19 1.43 14.00
C ARG A 169 -4.97 1.44 15.50
N TRP A 170 -5.58 2.40 16.15
CA TRP A 170 -5.59 2.46 17.61
C TRP A 170 -6.92 3.00 18.10
N SER A 171 -7.27 2.62 19.30
CA SER A 171 -8.40 3.20 20.02
C SER A 171 -8.05 3.40 21.48
N TRP A 172 -8.68 4.37 22.08
CA TRP A 172 -8.58 4.62 23.51
C TRP A 172 -9.96 4.99 24.03
N ARG A 173 -10.47 4.17 24.97
CA ARG A 173 -11.76 4.35 25.62
C ARG A 173 -11.56 4.59 27.10
N ASN A 174 -12.29 5.57 27.61
CA ASN A 174 -12.40 5.82 29.04
C ASN A 174 -13.87 5.76 29.45
N GLU A 175 -14.14 5.10 30.56
CA GLU A 175 -15.46 4.95 31.14
C GLU A 175 -15.40 5.38 32.60
N PHE A 176 -16.27 6.31 32.94
CA PHE A 176 -16.39 6.89 34.28
C PHE A 176 -17.79 6.60 34.82
N THR A 177 -17.87 6.13 36.06
CA THR A 177 -19.14 5.88 36.78
C THR A 177 -19.12 6.63 38.09
N PHE A 178 -20.21 7.36 38.35
CA PHE A 178 -20.38 8.19 39.55
C PHE A 178 -21.50 7.65 40.41
#